data_53dbba8724591c172f84af5f05986083
#
_entry.id   53dbba8724591c172f84af5f05986083
#
_cell.length_a   1.000
_cell.length_b   1.000
_cell.length_c   1.000
_cell.angle_alpha   90.00
_cell.angle_beta   90.00
_cell.angle_gamma   90.00
#
_symmetry.space_group_name_H-M   'P 1'
#
loop_
_entity.id
_entity.type
_entity.pdbx_description
1 polymer ?
#
loop_
_entity_poly.entity_id
_entity_poly.type
_entity_poly.pdbx_seq_one_letter_code
_entity_poly.pdbx_strand_id
1 'polypeptide(L)'
;MTDDCIFENTRPLPDGLRHEGQAAVRAVWVDLFRRSPHARFETEEMFSAGDRCVVRWIYHWVKEGKPGHVRGVDVFRMRNGKVAEKFSYVKG
;
A
#
# COMPACT_ATOMS: atom_id res chain seq x y z
N MET A 1 7.00 4.91 -9.60
CA MET A 1 7.20 3.44 -9.72
C MET A 1 7.72 3.12 -11.12
N THR A 2 8.36 1.99 -11.27
CA THR A 2 8.85 1.53 -12.60
C THR A 2 7.68 1.16 -13.52
N ASP A 3 7.92 1.07 -14.84
CA ASP A 3 6.86 0.72 -15.80
C ASP A 3 6.29 -0.68 -15.57
N ASP A 4 7.14 -1.59 -15.11
CA ASP A 4 6.79 -2.99 -14.83
C ASP A 4 6.57 -3.24 -13.34
N CYS A 5 6.18 -2.21 -12.59
CA CYS A 5 6.00 -2.30 -11.14
C CYS A 5 4.94 -3.32 -10.75
N ILE A 6 5.10 -3.85 -9.54
CA ILE A 6 4.20 -4.85 -8.96
C ILE A 6 3.66 -4.31 -7.63
N PHE A 7 2.35 -4.43 -7.44
CA PHE A 7 1.70 -4.12 -6.18
C PHE A 7 0.83 -5.29 -5.77
N GLU A 8 1.10 -5.85 -4.59
CA GLU A 8 0.21 -6.83 -3.95
C GLU A 8 -0.55 -6.15 -2.83
N ASN A 9 -1.86 -6.11 -2.98
CA ASN A 9 -2.76 -5.52 -2.01
C ASN A 9 -3.07 -6.51 -0.90
N THR A 10 -3.75 -6.05 0.15
CA THR A 10 -4.12 -6.87 1.31
C THR A 10 -5.39 -7.68 1.11
N ARG A 11 -6.20 -7.33 0.12
CA ARG A 11 -7.48 -7.99 -0.17
C ARG A 11 -7.51 -8.53 -1.59
N PRO A 12 -8.23 -9.66 -1.85
CA PRO A 12 -8.91 -10.50 -0.86
C PRO A 12 -7.92 -11.33 -0.03
N LEU A 13 -8.36 -11.74 1.14
CA LEU A 13 -7.55 -12.63 2.00
C LEU A 13 -7.42 -14.02 1.36
N PRO A 14 -6.32 -14.75 1.61
CA PRO A 14 -5.18 -14.42 2.49
C PRO A 14 -4.07 -13.60 1.82
N ASP A 15 -3.91 -13.68 0.50
CA ASP A 15 -2.72 -13.16 -0.18
C ASP A 15 -2.91 -11.84 -0.90
N GLY A 16 -4.16 -11.41 -1.12
CA GLY A 16 -4.47 -10.21 -1.88
C GLY A 16 -4.36 -10.42 -3.39
N LEU A 17 -4.74 -9.41 -4.15
CA LEU A 17 -4.58 -9.39 -5.60
C LEU A 17 -3.25 -8.76 -5.96
N ARG A 18 -2.60 -9.35 -6.96
CA ARG A 18 -1.36 -8.83 -7.52
C ARG A 18 -1.68 -8.01 -8.77
N HIS A 19 -1.18 -6.80 -8.80
CA HIS A 19 -1.34 -5.88 -9.93
C HIS A 19 0.03 -5.62 -10.55
N GLU A 20 0.12 -5.71 -11.85
CA GLU A 20 1.37 -5.52 -12.59
C GLU A 20 1.25 -4.37 -13.57
N GLY A 21 2.29 -3.52 -13.61
CA GLY A 21 2.36 -2.37 -14.48
C GLY A 21 1.73 -1.11 -13.89
N GLN A 22 2.18 0.05 -14.33
CA GLN A 22 1.73 1.34 -13.79
C GLN A 22 0.22 1.55 -13.95
N ALA A 23 -0.36 1.19 -15.08
CA ALA A 23 -1.77 1.41 -15.32
C ALA A 23 -2.66 0.63 -14.34
N ALA A 24 -2.34 -0.65 -14.12
CA ALA A 24 -3.10 -1.49 -13.18
C ALA A 24 -2.95 -0.99 -11.74
N VAL A 25 -1.73 -0.64 -11.33
CA VAL A 25 -1.46 -0.14 -9.97
C VAL A 25 -2.15 1.20 -9.74
N ARG A 26 -2.09 2.10 -10.72
CA ARG A 26 -2.75 3.40 -10.64
C ARG A 26 -4.26 3.25 -10.49
N ALA A 27 -4.87 2.32 -11.21
CA ALA A 27 -6.31 2.06 -11.12
C ALA A 27 -6.74 1.66 -9.70
N VAL A 28 -5.94 0.88 -9.00
CA VAL A 28 -6.19 0.50 -7.60
C VAL A 28 -6.21 1.72 -6.70
N TRP A 29 -5.24 2.62 -6.84
CA TRP A 29 -5.15 3.82 -6.02
C TRP A 29 -6.29 4.79 -6.30
N VAL A 30 -6.66 4.99 -7.56
CA VAL A 30 -7.77 5.85 -7.94
C VAL A 30 -9.07 5.34 -7.33
N ASP A 31 -9.31 4.04 -7.40
CA ASP A 31 -10.49 3.41 -6.81
C ASP A 31 -10.52 3.57 -5.29
N LEU A 32 -9.37 3.37 -4.62
CA LEU A 32 -9.25 3.54 -3.18
C LEU A 32 -9.61 4.96 -2.74
N PHE A 33 -9.04 5.97 -3.39
CA PHE A 33 -9.32 7.37 -3.04
C PHE A 33 -10.77 7.76 -3.33
N ARG A 34 -11.37 7.19 -4.37
CA ARG A 34 -12.77 7.44 -4.69
C ARG A 34 -13.71 6.89 -3.63
N ARG A 35 -13.43 5.66 -3.14
CA ARG A 35 -14.28 4.99 -2.14
C ARG A 35 -14.09 5.51 -0.72
N SER A 36 -12.93 6.08 -0.43
CA SER A 36 -12.57 6.49 0.94
C SER A 36 -11.92 7.88 0.94
N PRO A 37 -12.69 8.95 0.59
CA PRO A 37 -12.12 10.30 0.47
C PRO A 37 -11.60 10.89 1.77
N HIS A 38 -12.06 10.39 2.93
CA HIS A 38 -11.63 10.87 4.24
C HIS A 38 -10.59 9.95 4.89
N ALA A 39 -10.13 8.94 4.16
CA ALA A 39 -9.09 8.05 4.66
C ALA A 39 -7.72 8.73 4.63
N ARG A 40 -6.87 8.38 5.59
CA ARG A 40 -5.50 8.90 5.64
C ARG A 40 -4.54 7.84 6.14
N PHE A 41 -3.30 7.93 5.69
CA PHE A 41 -2.21 7.10 6.17
C PHE A 41 -1.31 7.90 7.11
N GLU A 42 -0.91 7.27 8.20
CA GLU A 42 0.07 7.81 9.14
C GLU A 42 1.27 6.89 9.15
N THR A 43 2.45 7.43 8.87
CA THR A 43 3.69 6.66 8.90
C THR A 43 4.21 6.58 10.32
N GLU A 44 4.34 5.35 10.85
CA GLU A 44 4.88 5.13 12.19
C GLU A 44 6.39 4.96 12.18
N GLU A 45 6.92 4.25 11.18
CA GLU A 45 8.34 3.92 11.10
C GLU A 45 8.72 3.63 9.64
N MET A 46 9.90 4.06 9.25
CA MET A 46 10.44 3.78 7.93
C MET A 46 11.93 3.51 8.03
N PHE A 47 12.38 2.44 7.37
CA PHE A 47 13.79 2.13 7.28
C PHE A 47 14.10 1.40 5.98
N SER A 48 15.36 1.40 5.59
CA SER A 48 15.79 0.74 4.36
C SER A 48 17.09 -0.04 4.59
N ALA A 49 17.26 -1.08 3.77
CA ALA A 49 18.47 -1.90 3.76
C ALA A 49 18.68 -2.40 2.33
N GLY A 50 19.80 -1.98 1.70
CA GLY A 50 20.06 -2.30 0.30
C GLY A 50 18.98 -1.76 -0.61
N ASP A 51 18.39 -2.63 -1.43
CA ASP A 51 17.32 -2.28 -2.35
C ASP A 51 15.91 -2.45 -1.74
N ARG A 52 15.84 -2.72 -0.43
CA ARG A 52 14.58 -2.92 0.27
C ARG A 52 14.28 -1.74 1.18
N CYS A 53 12.99 -1.38 1.25
CA CYS A 53 12.50 -0.36 2.14
C CYS A 53 11.24 -0.89 2.83
N VAL A 54 11.12 -0.61 4.13
CA VAL A 54 9.97 -1.05 4.92
C VAL A 54 9.33 0.18 5.54
N VAL A 55 8.01 0.32 5.37
CA VAL A 55 7.23 1.40 5.95
C VAL A 55 6.12 0.81 6.78
N ARG A 56 6.10 1.12 8.06
CA ARG A 56 5.06 0.72 8.98
C ARG A 56 4.07 1.88 9.12
N TRP A 57 2.78 1.60 8.91
CA TRP A 57 1.76 2.64 8.81
C TRP A 57 0.48 2.29 9.56
N ILE A 58 -0.33 3.33 9.81
CA ILE A 58 -1.71 3.21 10.27
C ILE A 58 -2.61 3.81 9.19
N TYR A 59 -3.60 3.06 8.75
CA TYR A 59 -4.63 3.53 7.84
C TYR A 59 -5.87 3.87 8.65
N HIS A 60 -6.30 5.13 8.57
CA HIS A 60 -7.47 5.63 9.28
C HIS A 60 -8.62 5.87 8.32
N TRP A 61 -9.81 5.47 8.70
CA TRP A 61 -11.02 5.73 7.92
C TRP A 61 -12.17 6.16 8.84
N VAL A 62 -13.21 6.75 8.21
CA VAL A 62 -14.47 7.06 8.88
C VAL A 62 -15.58 6.40 8.06
N LYS A 63 -16.39 5.56 8.69
CA LYS A 63 -17.51 4.88 8.06
C LYS A 63 -18.74 5.09 8.91
N GLU A 64 -19.79 5.66 8.30
CA GLU A 64 -21.05 5.95 8.99
C GLU A 64 -20.85 6.76 10.28
N GLY A 65 -19.95 7.73 10.21
CA GLY A 65 -19.63 8.59 11.36
C GLY A 65 -18.77 7.93 12.43
N LYS A 66 -18.34 6.68 12.22
CA LYS A 66 -17.51 5.95 13.19
C LYS A 66 -16.07 5.85 12.68
N PRO A 67 -15.09 6.30 13.49
CA PRO A 67 -13.68 6.16 13.11
C PRO A 67 -13.22 4.71 13.27
N GLY A 68 -12.34 4.29 12.37
CA GLY A 68 -11.68 2.99 12.46
C GLY A 68 -10.25 3.09 11.96
N HIS A 69 -9.46 2.07 12.26
CA HIS A 69 -8.08 2.02 11.77
C HIS A 69 -7.60 0.59 11.63
N VAL A 70 -6.58 0.43 10.81
CA VAL A 70 -5.82 -0.81 10.70
C VAL A 70 -4.34 -0.46 10.60
N ARG A 71 -3.51 -1.28 11.21
CA ARG A 71 -2.06 -1.14 11.14
C ARG A 71 -1.51 -2.11 10.12
N GLY A 72 -0.51 -1.68 9.40
CA GLY A 72 0.11 -2.51 8.40
C GLY A 72 1.54 -2.13 8.13
N VAL A 73 2.14 -2.88 7.23
CA VAL A 73 3.50 -2.66 6.78
C VAL A 73 3.55 -2.89 5.28
N ASP A 74 4.28 -2.02 4.59
CA ASP A 74 4.60 -2.18 3.18
C ASP A 74 6.08 -2.54 3.05
N VAL A 75 6.36 -3.54 2.24
CA VAL A 75 7.71 -3.92 1.87
C VAL A 75 7.93 -3.53 0.43
N PHE A 76 8.92 -2.68 0.19
CA PHE A 76 9.24 -2.16 -1.14
C PHE A 76 10.53 -2.76 -1.65
N ARG A 77 10.59 -2.98 -2.95
CA ARG A 77 11.84 -3.22 -3.66
C ARG A 77 12.11 -2.03 -4.57
N MET A 78 13.30 -1.47 -4.45
CA MET A 78 13.72 -0.30 -5.22
C MET A 78 14.60 -0.72 -6.39
N ARG A 79 14.45 -0.02 -7.50
CA ARG A 79 15.29 -0.20 -8.69
C ARG A 79 15.54 1.16 -9.32
N ASN A 80 16.81 1.54 -9.43
CA ASN A 80 17.22 2.83 -10.01
C ASN A 80 16.53 4.03 -9.35
N GLY A 81 16.36 3.99 -8.01
CA GLY A 81 15.71 5.07 -7.27
C GLY A 81 14.19 5.09 -7.36
N LYS A 82 13.58 4.09 -7.97
CA LYS A 82 12.13 3.97 -8.14
C LYS A 82 11.60 2.70 -7.50
N VAL A 83 10.34 2.73 -7.08
CA VAL A 83 9.66 1.55 -6.54
C VAL A 83 9.36 0.59 -7.68
N ALA A 84 9.94 -0.61 -7.62
CA ALA A 84 9.68 -1.69 -8.56
C ALA A 84 8.61 -2.66 -8.04
N GLU A 85 8.59 -2.90 -6.74
CA GLU A 85 7.61 -3.79 -6.11
C GLU A 85 7.12 -3.18 -4.80
N LYS A 86 5.85 -3.39 -4.52
CA LYS A 86 5.22 -2.97 -3.27
C LYS A 86 4.32 -4.11 -2.78
N PHE A 87 4.62 -4.64 -1.62
CA PHE A 87 3.84 -5.68 -0.97
C PHE A 87 3.27 -5.15 0.34
N SER A 88 1.94 -5.22 0.49
CA SER A 88 1.25 -4.69 1.65
C SER A 88 0.74 -5.81 2.54
N TYR A 89 1.01 -5.69 3.84
CA TYR A 89 0.58 -6.64 4.87
C TYR A 89 -0.14 -5.89 5.97
N VAL A 90 -1.20 -6.47 6.49
CA VAL A 90 -1.98 -5.85 7.56
C VAL A 90 -1.97 -6.75 8.80
N LYS A 91 -2.01 -6.09 9.95
CA LYS A 91 -2.18 -6.75 11.24
C LYS A 91 -3.66 -7.03 11.43
N GLY A 92 -4.03 -8.26 11.34
CA GLY A 92 -5.44 -8.58 11.31
C GLY A 92 -5.94 -9.50 12.32
#